data_0f21809f9ec8f93c5371fed89adfc586
#
_entry.id   0f21809f9ec8f93c5371fed89adfc586
#
_cell.length_a   1.000
_cell.length_b   1.000
_cell.length_c   1.000
_cell.angle_alpha   90.00
_cell.angle_beta   90.00
_cell.angle_gamma   90.00
#
_symmetry.space_group_name_H-M   'P 1'
#
loop_
_entity.id
_entity.type
_entity.pdbx_description
1 polymer ?
#
loop_
_entity_poly.entity_id
_entity_poly.type
_entity_poly.pdbx_seq_one_letter_code
_entity_poly.pdbx_strand_id
1 'polypeptide(L)'
;MAGKRRADVRAQDVTGLKYFDKLAPLLERLHDDACARDKAGNRELFYDQYCLLILLYLFNPIVSSMRSLQQASELANVQKRLGCGRASLGSLAEAANVFDPERLQEIIAELSDELVPLVRDRRLQDVPQLVAVDGTLLAALPKMMQAALLKQETGKGLVKWRLHTQFEVERGLPTRIDVTPNGGGLHDERAVLARTLRADVTYVTDRGYHKYELFNDIVAAGSSYVCRVRDNIGFEVVEERPISDEARAAGVIRDVVVRLALEHPSRGPNHPVRLVFVQTTPHEKASHRKGNTGSGPSDGVLRLATNLVDVPAEIIGLIYQQRWSIEIFFRFFKHLLGCRHLLSHSQNGIEIQTYCAIIACLLVSLWTGRKPTLRTYEMVCYYFCGLASEAELIAHLNRLPSQKT
;
A
#
# COMPACT_ATOMS: atom_id res chain seq x y z
N MET A 1 0.23 2.97 -34.48
CA MET A 1 1.19 4.00 -34.05
C MET A 1 2.25 3.31 -33.20
N ALA A 2 3.53 3.41 -33.58
CA ALA A 2 4.62 2.74 -32.86
C ALA A 2 4.78 3.42 -31.49
N GLY A 3 4.54 2.66 -30.41
CA GLY A 3 4.72 3.13 -29.06
C GLY A 3 6.17 3.57 -28.84
N LYS A 4 6.37 4.81 -28.38
CA LYS A 4 7.68 5.32 -28.01
C LYS A 4 8.32 4.35 -27.00
N ARG A 5 9.38 3.63 -27.38
CA ARG A 5 10.25 2.94 -26.44
C ARG A 5 10.74 3.97 -25.42
N ARG A 6 10.45 3.78 -24.16
CA ARG A 6 11.07 4.59 -23.11
C ARG A 6 12.59 4.42 -23.21
N ALA A 7 13.30 5.54 -23.24
CA ALA A 7 14.77 5.54 -23.30
C ALA A 7 15.37 4.77 -22.11
N ASP A 8 16.49 4.11 -22.34
CA ASP A 8 17.26 3.48 -21.27
C ASP A 8 17.69 4.53 -20.25
N VAL A 9 17.74 4.13 -18.97
CA VAL A 9 18.25 4.96 -17.88
C VAL A 9 19.73 5.26 -18.15
N ARG A 10 20.11 6.53 -18.15
CA ARG A 10 21.46 7.00 -18.42
C ARG A 10 22.13 7.49 -17.13
N ALA A 11 23.46 7.63 -17.15
CA ALA A 11 24.24 8.17 -16.05
C ALA A 11 23.69 9.51 -15.54
N GLN A 12 23.35 10.41 -16.44
CA GLN A 12 22.74 11.71 -16.11
C GLN A 12 21.41 11.63 -15.38
N ASP A 13 20.69 10.51 -15.48
CA ASP A 13 19.42 10.29 -14.81
C ASP A 13 19.61 9.80 -13.37
N VAL A 14 20.84 9.34 -13.04
CA VAL A 14 21.22 8.73 -11.75
C VAL A 14 22.13 9.64 -10.93
N THR A 15 22.91 10.52 -11.60
CA THR A 15 23.95 11.34 -10.97
C THR A 15 23.37 12.27 -9.91
N GLY A 16 23.83 12.09 -8.69
CA GLY A 16 23.41 12.89 -7.54
C GLY A 16 21.93 12.65 -7.21
N LEU A 17 21.48 12.99 -6.09
CA LEU A 17 20.11 12.84 -5.58
C LEU A 17 19.00 13.46 -6.48
N LYS A 18 19.05 13.26 -7.80
CA LYS A 18 18.15 13.91 -8.78
C LYS A 18 16.67 13.68 -8.56
N TYR A 19 16.30 12.56 -7.93
CA TYR A 19 14.90 12.37 -7.56
C TYR A 19 14.51 13.17 -6.31
N PHE A 20 15.49 13.63 -5.50
CA PHE A 20 15.22 14.67 -4.52
C PHE A 20 14.96 16.01 -5.20
N ASP A 21 15.54 16.27 -6.38
CA ASP A 21 15.28 17.50 -7.14
C ASP A 21 13.84 17.60 -7.60
N LYS A 22 13.16 16.46 -7.89
CA LYS A 22 11.73 16.43 -8.20
C LYS A 22 10.87 16.60 -6.95
N LEU A 23 11.31 16.07 -5.84
CA LEU A 23 10.56 16.10 -4.58
C LEU A 23 10.75 17.45 -3.85
N ALA A 24 11.92 18.06 -3.94
CA ALA A 24 12.21 19.31 -3.24
C ALA A 24 11.15 20.40 -3.49
N PRO A 25 10.73 20.71 -4.73
CA PRO A 25 9.69 21.71 -4.97
C PRO A 25 8.33 21.36 -4.36
N LEU A 26 8.00 20.07 -4.27
CA LEU A 26 6.75 19.60 -3.64
C LEU A 26 6.82 19.72 -2.12
N LEU A 27 7.99 19.47 -1.53
CA LEU A 27 8.23 19.60 -0.10
C LEU A 27 8.38 21.07 0.32
N GLU A 28 8.97 21.95 -0.51
CA GLU A 28 9.11 23.38 -0.22
C GLU A 28 7.80 24.05 0.19
N ARG A 29 6.67 23.59 -0.34
CA ARG A 29 5.33 24.03 0.08
C ARG A 29 5.05 23.78 1.55
N LEU A 30 5.69 22.76 2.14
CA LEU A 30 5.51 22.39 3.54
C LEU A 30 6.38 23.23 4.49
N HIS A 31 7.30 24.06 3.95
CA HIS A 31 8.23 24.80 4.78
C HIS A 31 7.51 25.68 5.83
N ASP A 32 6.57 26.47 5.39
CA ASP A 32 5.77 27.36 6.23
C ASP A 32 4.38 26.81 6.56
N ASP A 33 3.95 25.75 5.85
CA ASP A 33 2.64 25.17 6.03
C ASP A 33 2.62 24.12 7.16
N ALA A 34 1.43 23.76 7.60
CA ALA A 34 1.19 22.73 8.62
C ALA A 34 1.80 23.03 10.01
N CYS A 35 2.02 24.31 10.30
CA CYS A 35 2.62 24.79 11.53
C CYS A 35 1.60 25.16 12.62
N ALA A 36 0.32 24.94 12.39
CA ALA A 36 -0.76 25.29 13.33
C ALA A 36 -0.61 24.63 14.72
N ARG A 37 0.13 23.53 14.81
CA ARG A 37 0.43 22.84 16.08
C ARG A 37 1.67 23.40 16.80
N ASP A 38 2.48 24.23 16.13
CA ASP A 38 3.63 24.88 16.73
C ASP A 38 3.20 26.16 17.46
N LYS A 39 2.99 26.03 18.75
CA LYS A 39 2.54 27.15 19.60
C LYS A 39 3.67 28.13 19.96
N ALA A 40 4.92 27.70 19.87
CA ALA A 40 6.08 28.47 20.33
C ALA A 40 6.68 29.36 19.24
N GLY A 41 6.53 29.01 17.97
CA GLY A 41 7.01 29.80 16.84
C GLY A 41 8.53 30.00 16.76
N ASN A 42 9.31 29.17 17.49
CA ASN A 42 10.79 29.29 17.59
C ASN A 42 11.51 28.12 16.91
N ARG A 43 10.92 27.57 15.87
CA ARG A 43 11.38 26.38 15.19
C ARG A 43 12.65 26.61 14.39
N GLU A 44 13.58 25.66 14.49
CA GLU A 44 14.79 25.58 13.67
C GLU A 44 14.72 24.47 12.63
N LEU A 45 13.81 23.48 12.78
CA LEU A 45 13.59 22.38 11.87
C LEU A 45 12.21 22.49 11.22
N PHE A 46 12.17 22.72 9.92
CA PHE A 46 10.95 22.86 9.14
C PHE A 46 10.47 21.52 8.59
N TYR A 47 9.21 21.45 8.14
CA TYR A 47 8.57 20.20 7.76
C TYR A 47 9.23 19.52 6.54
N ASP A 48 9.52 20.31 5.51
CA ASP A 48 10.28 19.87 4.33
C ASP A 48 11.62 19.25 4.71
N GLN A 49 12.39 19.90 5.58
CA GLN A 49 13.68 19.45 6.08
C GLN A 49 13.54 18.14 6.89
N TYR A 50 12.51 18.06 7.72
CA TYR A 50 12.22 16.82 8.46
C TYR A 50 11.93 15.66 7.53
N CYS A 51 11.10 15.86 6.50
CA CYS A 51 10.82 14.83 5.49
C CYS A 51 12.07 14.39 4.75
N LEU A 52 12.94 15.33 4.34
CA LEU A 52 14.22 15.02 3.69
C LEU A 52 15.14 14.19 4.59
N LEU A 53 15.17 14.49 5.89
CA LEU A 53 15.94 13.70 6.86
C LEU A 53 15.35 12.29 7.03
N ILE A 54 14.03 12.13 7.06
CA ILE A 54 13.38 10.81 7.09
C ILE A 54 13.69 10.03 5.81
N LEU A 55 13.67 10.66 4.64
CA LEU A 55 14.06 10.02 3.38
C LEU A 55 15.53 9.62 3.38
N LEU A 56 16.43 10.46 3.89
CA LEU A 56 17.83 10.09 4.10
C LEU A 56 17.95 8.84 4.99
N TYR A 57 17.18 8.79 6.08
CA TYR A 57 17.11 7.61 6.95
C TYR A 57 16.65 6.37 6.20
N LEU A 58 15.62 6.47 5.35
CA LEU A 58 15.10 5.34 4.59
C LEU A 58 16.07 4.80 3.54
N PHE A 59 16.82 5.67 2.86
CA PHE A 59 17.74 5.28 1.80
C PHE A 59 19.17 5.00 2.26
N ASN A 60 19.55 5.41 3.47
CA ASN A 60 20.92 5.25 3.94
C ASN A 60 21.03 4.18 5.03
N PRO A 61 21.58 2.98 4.76
CA PRO A 61 21.67 1.89 5.72
C PRO A 61 22.57 2.17 6.94
N ILE A 62 23.43 3.18 6.88
CA ILE A 62 24.28 3.58 8.00
C ILE A 62 23.48 4.38 9.04
N VAL A 63 22.52 5.20 8.57
CA VAL A 63 21.65 5.98 9.44
C VAL A 63 20.54 5.07 9.97
N SER A 64 20.72 4.49 11.15
CA SER A 64 19.86 3.42 11.69
C SER A 64 19.01 3.83 12.90
N SER A 65 19.10 5.08 13.36
CA SER A 65 18.41 5.59 14.54
C SER A 65 18.21 7.11 14.47
N MET A 66 17.33 7.66 15.32
CA MET A 66 17.17 9.11 15.44
C MET A 66 18.50 9.80 15.83
N ARG A 67 19.33 9.16 16.68
CA ARG A 67 20.64 9.70 17.04
C ARG A 67 21.61 9.70 15.87
N SER A 68 21.66 8.65 15.06
CA SER A 68 22.49 8.64 13.86
C SER A 68 21.97 9.61 12.80
N LEU A 69 20.66 9.86 12.75
CA LEU A 69 20.06 10.89 11.90
C LEU A 69 20.47 12.30 12.34
N GLN A 70 20.45 12.59 13.65
CA GLN A 70 20.98 13.82 14.21
C GLN A 70 22.45 14.01 13.82
N GLN A 71 23.29 12.99 14.03
CA GLN A 71 24.72 13.07 13.67
C GLN A 71 24.93 13.28 12.17
N ALA A 72 24.11 12.63 11.33
CA ALA A 72 24.17 12.85 9.87
C ALA A 72 23.81 14.30 9.50
N SER A 73 22.87 14.93 10.21
CA SER A 73 22.49 16.34 9.99
C SER A 73 23.60 17.35 10.34
N GLU A 74 24.63 16.93 11.08
CA GLU A 74 25.79 17.77 11.40
C GLU A 74 26.83 17.81 10.27
N LEU A 75 26.73 16.88 9.28
CA LEU A 75 27.69 16.77 8.20
C LEU A 75 27.45 17.85 7.13
N ALA A 76 28.49 18.62 6.79
CA ALA A 76 28.41 19.71 5.79
C ALA A 76 27.85 19.23 4.43
N ASN A 77 28.20 18.03 3.98
CA ASN A 77 27.67 17.47 2.73
C ASN A 77 26.17 17.15 2.82
N VAL A 78 25.68 16.70 3.95
CA VAL A 78 24.24 16.44 4.17
C VAL A 78 23.50 17.76 4.19
N GLN A 79 23.97 18.74 4.95
CA GLN A 79 23.38 20.08 5.01
C GLN A 79 23.32 20.74 3.63
N LYS A 80 24.41 20.70 2.88
CA LYS A 80 24.46 21.25 1.52
C LYS A 80 23.52 20.56 0.56
N ARG A 81 23.36 19.23 0.66
CA ARG A 81 22.51 18.45 -0.27
C ARG A 81 21.03 18.51 0.08
N LEU A 82 20.70 18.53 1.35
CA LEU A 82 19.32 18.54 1.82
C LEU A 82 18.78 19.94 2.10
N GLY A 83 19.63 21.00 2.03
CA GLY A 83 19.20 22.35 2.34
C GLY A 83 18.75 22.52 3.80
N CYS A 84 19.19 21.66 4.71
CA CYS A 84 18.79 21.70 6.11
C CYS A 84 19.96 21.99 7.05
N GLY A 85 19.71 22.71 8.14
CA GLY A 85 20.67 22.91 9.21
C GLY A 85 20.82 21.65 10.09
N ARG A 86 21.66 21.77 11.13
CA ARG A 86 21.78 20.77 12.19
C ARG A 86 20.44 20.59 12.90
N ALA A 87 19.96 19.35 12.99
CA ALA A 87 18.77 19.02 13.76
C ALA A 87 19.14 18.43 15.13
N SER A 88 18.54 18.93 16.21
CA SER A 88 18.69 18.36 17.54
C SER A 88 17.80 17.11 17.71
N LEU A 89 18.13 16.24 18.68
CA LEU A 89 17.23 15.11 19.03
C LEU A 89 15.86 15.59 19.52
N GLY A 90 15.83 16.72 20.24
CA GLY A 90 14.58 17.34 20.69
C GLY A 90 13.74 17.79 19.50
N SER A 91 14.32 18.56 18.57
CA SER A 91 13.63 19.01 17.35
C SER A 91 13.12 17.86 16.49
N LEU A 92 13.89 16.77 16.33
CA LEU A 92 13.46 15.59 15.61
C LEU A 92 12.31 14.86 16.29
N ALA A 93 12.31 14.76 17.62
CA ALA A 93 11.24 14.13 18.37
C ALA A 93 9.96 14.98 18.38
N GLU A 94 10.11 16.29 18.46
CA GLU A 94 8.99 17.25 18.44
C GLU A 94 8.33 17.33 17.06
N ALA A 95 9.11 17.33 15.99
CA ALA A 95 8.67 17.32 14.61
C ALA A 95 7.62 16.22 14.36
N ALA A 96 7.84 15.04 14.93
CA ALA A 96 6.91 13.92 14.85
C ALA A 96 5.51 14.19 15.46
N ASN A 97 5.33 15.24 16.24
CA ASN A 97 4.07 15.59 16.88
C ASN A 97 3.47 16.90 16.33
N VAL A 98 4.32 17.77 15.79
CA VAL A 98 3.96 19.12 15.36
C VAL A 98 3.43 19.11 13.92
N PHE A 99 4.09 18.40 13.02
CA PHE A 99 3.75 18.41 11.59
C PHE A 99 2.51 17.58 11.27
N ASP A 100 1.72 18.04 10.30
CA ASP A 100 0.49 17.39 9.87
C ASP A 100 0.77 16.34 8.79
N PRO A 101 0.57 15.03 9.07
CA PRO A 101 0.83 13.98 8.09
C PRO A 101 -0.10 14.03 6.86
N GLU A 102 -1.30 14.64 6.97
CA GLU A 102 -2.26 14.70 5.86
C GLU A 102 -1.69 15.44 4.64
N ARG A 103 -0.80 16.42 4.87
CA ARG A 103 -0.11 17.14 3.80
C ARG A 103 0.77 16.26 2.92
N LEU A 104 1.32 15.19 3.48
CA LEU A 104 2.09 14.22 2.69
C LEU A 104 1.20 13.35 1.80
N GLN A 105 -0.08 13.18 2.14
CA GLN A 105 -1.02 12.46 1.28
C GLN A 105 -1.30 13.23 -0.03
N GLU A 106 -1.33 14.56 0.02
CA GLU A 106 -1.47 15.41 -1.17
C GLU A 106 -0.27 15.20 -2.11
N ILE A 107 0.96 15.19 -1.56
CA ILE A 107 2.18 14.93 -2.34
C ILE A 107 2.17 13.51 -2.92
N ILE A 108 1.71 12.52 -2.16
CA ILE A 108 1.56 11.15 -2.66
C ILE A 108 0.59 11.10 -3.84
N ALA A 109 -0.53 11.81 -3.77
CA ALA A 109 -1.49 11.87 -4.86
C ALA A 109 -0.87 12.50 -6.12
N GLU A 110 -0.20 13.64 -6.00
CA GLU A 110 0.46 14.32 -7.12
C GLU A 110 1.55 13.45 -7.77
N LEU A 111 2.43 12.85 -6.97
CA LEU A 111 3.46 11.93 -7.48
C LEU A 111 2.85 10.70 -8.14
N SER A 112 1.71 10.24 -7.63
CA SER A 112 0.99 9.10 -8.21
C SER A 112 0.40 9.43 -9.56
N ASP A 113 -0.09 10.65 -9.75
CA ASP A 113 -0.67 11.10 -11.03
C ASP A 113 0.39 11.27 -12.13
N GLU A 114 1.64 11.55 -11.76
CA GLU A 114 2.76 11.57 -12.71
C GLU A 114 3.15 10.16 -13.22
N LEU A 115 2.78 9.10 -12.49
CA LEU A 115 3.10 7.74 -12.90
C LEU A 115 2.20 7.27 -14.04
N VAL A 116 2.83 6.93 -15.16
CA VAL A 116 2.12 6.28 -16.26
C VAL A 116 1.64 4.92 -15.79
N PRO A 117 0.35 4.57 -15.97
CA PRO A 117 -0.16 3.25 -15.65
C PRO A 117 0.69 2.15 -16.28
N LEU A 118 0.94 1.07 -15.54
CA LEU A 118 1.43 -0.18 -16.10
C LEU A 118 0.45 -0.62 -17.19
N VAL A 119 0.93 -1.34 -18.20
CA VAL A 119 0.05 -1.84 -19.26
C VAL A 119 -1.13 -2.56 -18.63
N ARG A 120 -2.30 -1.99 -18.85
CA ARG A 120 -3.55 -2.61 -18.47
C ARG A 120 -3.76 -3.86 -19.33
N ASP A 121 -4.08 -4.98 -18.71
CA ASP A 121 -4.52 -6.17 -19.45
C ASP A 121 -5.75 -5.77 -20.29
N ARG A 122 -5.68 -5.98 -21.61
CA ARG A 122 -6.77 -5.59 -22.53
C ARG A 122 -8.11 -6.19 -22.14
N ARG A 123 -8.09 -7.34 -21.47
CA ARG A 123 -9.30 -8.00 -20.96
C ARG A 123 -9.99 -7.22 -19.83
N LEU A 124 -9.30 -6.29 -19.18
CA LEU A 124 -9.79 -5.48 -18.07
C LEU A 124 -10.20 -4.06 -18.51
N GLN A 125 -10.13 -3.73 -19.80
CA GLN A 125 -10.34 -2.36 -20.31
C GLN A 125 -11.73 -1.77 -19.96
N ASP A 126 -12.75 -2.63 -19.88
CA ASP A 126 -14.13 -2.24 -19.60
C ASP A 126 -14.49 -2.30 -18.10
N VAL A 127 -13.51 -2.65 -17.25
CA VAL A 127 -13.69 -2.68 -15.80
C VAL A 127 -13.21 -1.35 -15.22
N PRO A 128 -13.89 -0.73 -14.25
CA PRO A 128 -13.36 0.44 -13.54
C PRO A 128 -11.99 0.19 -12.92
N GLN A 129 -11.31 1.27 -12.51
CA GLN A 129 -10.00 1.21 -11.88
C GLN A 129 -9.92 0.12 -10.78
N LEU A 130 -8.96 -0.78 -10.88
CA LEU A 130 -8.79 -1.85 -9.88
C LEU A 130 -7.99 -1.38 -8.68
N VAL A 131 -8.59 -1.47 -7.51
CA VAL A 131 -7.95 -1.17 -6.23
C VAL A 131 -7.97 -2.40 -5.33
N ALA A 132 -6.83 -3.03 -5.14
CA ALA A 132 -6.66 -4.08 -4.15
C ALA A 132 -6.62 -3.45 -2.75
N VAL A 133 -7.40 -4.02 -1.82
CA VAL A 133 -7.44 -3.52 -0.43
C VAL A 133 -7.02 -4.63 0.52
N ASP A 134 -6.09 -4.31 1.39
CA ASP A 134 -5.64 -5.22 2.44
C ASP A 134 -5.03 -4.44 3.61
N GLY A 135 -5.01 -5.08 4.78
CA GLY A 135 -4.39 -4.56 5.99
C GLY A 135 -3.12 -5.30 6.35
N THR A 136 -2.10 -4.57 6.80
CA THR A 136 -0.89 -5.21 7.31
C THR A 136 -0.50 -4.65 8.67
N LEU A 137 0.05 -5.52 9.53
CA LEU A 137 0.51 -5.12 10.85
C LEU A 137 1.98 -4.65 10.76
N LEU A 138 2.24 -3.47 11.34
CA LEU A 138 3.57 -3.07 11.73
C LEU A 138 3.85 -3.69 13.10
N ALA A 139 4.81 -4.60 13.15
CA ALA A 139 5.32 -5.13 14.41
C ALA A 139 6.23 -4.06 15.02
N ALA A 140 5.95 -3.63 16.26
CA ALA A 140 6.94 -2.91 17.04
C ALA A 140 8.16 -3.83 17.26
N LEU A 141 9.37 -3.31 17.04
CA LEU A 141 10.57 -4.10 17.25
C LEU A 141 10.72 -4.48 18.73
N PRO A 142 11.19 -5.70 19.07
CA PRO A 142 11.21 -6.21 20.45
C PRO A 142 11.88 -5.29 21.47
N LYS A 143 12.93 -4.55 21.10
CA LYS A 143 13.61 -3.59 21.97
C LYS A 143 12.82 -2.29 22.22
N MET A 144 11.98 -1.89 21.29
CA MET A 144 11.07 -0.76 21.45
C MET A 144 9.78 -1.18 22.18
N MET A 145 9.49 -2.47 22.21
CA MET A 145 8.34 -3.03 22.93
C MET A 145 8.41 -2.78 24.43
N GLN A 146 9.59 -2.75 25.02
CA GLN A 146 9.79 -2.44 26.44
C GLN A 146 9.69 -0.94 26.76
N ALA A 147 9.99 -0.08 25.78
CA ALA A 147 9.91 1.38 25.91
C ALA A 147 8.54 1.93 25.48
N ALA A 148 7.87 1.30 24.54
CA ALA A 148 6.53 1.68 24.09
C ALA A 148 5.45 1.03 24.97
N LEU A 149 5.38 1.45 26.22
CA LEU A 149 4.25 1.21 27.12
C LEU A 149 3.02 2.03 26.66
N LEU A 150 2.65 1.93 25.41
CA LEU A 150 1.33 2.33 24.96
C LEU A 150 0.38 1.23 25.47
N LYS A 151 -0.14 1.43 26.66
CA LYS A 151 -1.21 0.59 27.21
C LYS A 151 -2.39 0.69 26.25
N GLN A 152 -2.82 -0.46 25.73
CA GLN A 152 -4.20 -0.55 25.28
C GLN A 152 -5.08 -0.21 26.47
N GLU A 153 -6.22 0.43 26.25
CA GLU A 153 -7.23 0.73 27.30
C GLU A 153 -7.64 -0.50 28.12
N THR A 154 -7.37 -1.70 27.61
CA THR A 154 -7.62 -3.00 28.27
C THR A 154 -6.43 -3.58 29.05
N GLY A 155 -5.32 -2.87 29.18
CA GLY A 155 -4.24 -3.21 30.12
C GLY A 155 -3.37 -4.44 29.81
N LYS A 156 -3.58 -5.14 28.69
CA LYS A 156 -2.79 -6.33 28.31
C LYS A 156 -2.40 -6.30 26.83
N GLY A 157 -1.13 -6.05 26.54
CA GLY A 157 -0.52 -6.26 25.23
C GLY A 157 0.05 -5.01 24.57
N LEU A 158 0.98 -5.25 23.66
CA LEU A 158 1.64 -4.24 22.88
C LEU A 158 0.70 -3.68 21.81
N VAL A 159 0.66 -2.37 21.68
CA VAL A 159 -0.06 -1.71 20.58
C VAL A 159 0.67 -2.05 19.29
N LYS A 160 0.02 -2.82 18.45
CA LYS A 160 0.42 -3.02 17.05
C LYS A 160 -0.33 -1.99 16.23
N TRP A 161 0.38 -1.36 15.30
CA TRP A 161 -0.23 -0.48 14.33
C TRP A 161 -0.65 -1.28 13.11
N ARG A 162 -1.78 -0.90 12.52
CA ARG A 162 -2.29 -1.49 11.29
C ARG A 162 -2.24 -0.46 10.19
N LEU A 163 -1.67 -0.86 9.06
CA LEU A 163 -1.73 -0.09 7.82
C LEU A 163 -2.88 -0.63 6.97
N HIS A 164 -3.86 0.20 6.71
CA HIS A 164 -4.96 -0.07 5.79
C HIS A 164 -4.58 0.52 4.45
N THR A 165 -4.38 -0.32 3.44
CA THR A 165 -3.81 0.10 2.17
C THR A 165 -4.82 -0.09 1.05
N GLN A 166 -5.02 0.97 0.27
CA GLN A 166 -5.65 0.93 -1.03
C GLN A 166 -4.55 0.98 -2.10
N PHE A 167 -4.42 -0.08 -2.86
CA PHE A 167 -3.35 -0.29 -3.82
C PHE A 167 -3.91 -0.31 -5.23
N GLU A 168 -3.55 0.67 -6.04
CA GLU A 168 -3.92 0.72 -7.45
C GLU A 168 -3.10 -0.30 -8.24
N VAL A 169 -3.79 -1.29 -8.75
CA VAL A 169 -3.17 -2.43 -9.43
C VAL A 169 -2.44 -2.01 -10.71
N GLU A 170 -3.04 -1.14 -11.48
CA GLU A 170 -2.54 -0.71 -12.79
C GLU A 170 -1.28 0.16 -12.69
N ARG A 171 -1.21 1.02 -11.68
CA ARG A 171 -0.01 1.81 -11.42
C ARG A 171 1.00 1.08 -10.55
N GLY A 172 0.57 0.00 -9.87
CA GLY A 172 1.43 -0.82 -9.02
C GLY A 172 1.90 -0.11 -7.76
N LEU A 173 1.07 0.77 -7.20
CA LEU A 173 1.42 1.61 -6.05
C LEU A 173 0.22 1.82 -5.11
N PRO A 174 0.47 2.13 -3.82
CA PRO A 174 -0.58 2.53 -2.92
C PRO A 174 -1.04 3.96 -3.25
N THR A 175 -2.35 4.13 -3.41
CA THR A 175 -2.98 5.45 -3.56
C THR A 175 -3.43 6.03 -2.23
N ARG A 176 -3.59 5.15 -1.21
CA ARG A 176 -3.95 5.56 0.14
C ARG A 176 -3.45 4.55 1.16
N ILE A 177 -2.88 5.06 2.26
CA ILE A 177 -2.60 4.25 3.46
C ILE A 177 -3.12 5.01 4.67
N ASP A 178 -3.98 4.36 5.43
CA ASP A 178 -4.45 4.86 6.73
C ASP A 178 -3.75 4.05 7.84
N VAL A 179 -3.24 4.74 8.84
CA VAL A 179 -2.54 4.14 9.98
C VAL A 179 -3.46 4.20 11.20
N THR A 180 -3.77 3.06 11.79
CA THR A 180 -4.59 3.01 13.00
C THR A 180 -3.96 2.12 14.06
N PRO A 181 -4.28 2.31 15.35
CA PRO A 181 -4.03 1.27 16.35
C PRO A 181 -4.72 -0.03 15.92
N ASN A 182 -4.08 -1.18 16.18
CA ASN A 182 -4.71 -2.45 15.90
C ASN A 182 -5.86 -2.71 16.85
N GLY A 183 -7.09 -2.73 16.33
CA GLY A 183 -8.30 -2.90 17.14
C GLY A 183 -9.54 -3.13 16.29
N GLY A 184 -10.70 -3.17 16.94
CA GLY A 184 -12.02 -3.23 16.31
C GLY A 184 -12.70 -1.86 16.24
N GLY A 185 -13.99 -1.85 15.94
CA GLY A 185 -14.78 -0.62 15.84
C GLY A 185 -14.30 0.28 14.69
N LEU A 186 -14.01 1.53 14.98
CA LEU A 186 -13.53 2.50 13.99
C LEU A 186 -12.15 2.17 13.39
N HIS A 187 -11.39 1.26 14.02
CA HIS A 187 -10.09 0.78 13.56
C HIS A 187 -10.16 -0.54 12.80
N ASP A 188 -11.38 -1.12 12.67
CA ASP A 188 -11.62 -2.31 11.84
C ASP A 188 -11.35 -2.00 10.37
N GLU A 189 -10.75 -2.95 9.66
CA GLU A 189 -10.37 -2.78 8.24
C GLU A 189 -11.56 -2.40 7.35
N ARG A 190 -12.74 -2.96 7.63
CA ARG A 190 -13.97 -2.68 6.89
C ARG A 190 -14.49 -1.29 7.17
N ALA A 191 -14.44 -0.84 8.44
CA ALA A 191 -14.83 0.50 8.82
C ALA A 191 -13.90 1.57 8.24
N VAL A 192 -12.60 1.27 8.14
CA VAL A 192 -11.64 2.17 7.49
C VAL A 192 -11.92 2.25 6.00
N LEU A 193 -12.16 1.12 5.32
CA LEU A 193 -12.50 1.14 3.91
C LEU A 193 -13.81 1.88 3.65
N ALA A 194 -14.88 1.62 4.43
CA ALA A 194 -16.19 2.24 4.24
C ALA A 194 -16.14 3.78 4.23
N ARG A 195 -15.32 4.39 5.11
CA ARG A 195 -15.18 5.86 5.16
C ARG A 195 -14.24 6.47 4.13
N THR A 196 -13.57 5.65 3.35
CA THR A 196 -12.56 6.07 2.36
C THR A 196 -12.89 5.61 0.94
N LEU A 197 -14.13 5.20 0.71
CA LEU A 197 -14.63 4.79 -0.60
C LEU A 197 -14.61 5.96 -1.60
N ARG A 198 -14.32 5.64 -2.85
CA ARG A 198 -14.35 6.57 -4.00
C ARG A 198 -15.27 6.00 -5.06
N ALA A 199 -15.85 6.84 -5.90
CA ALA A 199 -16.62 6.42 -7.07
C ALA A 199 -15.72 5.84 -8.17
N ASP A 200 -16.32 5.10 -9.10
CA ASP A 200 -15.68 4.55 -10.31
C ASP A 200 -14.47 3.63 -10.03
N VAL A 201 -14.52 2.89 -8.93
CA VAL A 201 -13.48 1.95 -8.50
C VAL A 201 -14.04 0.54 -8.39
N THR A 202 -13.25 -0.46 -8.76
CA THR A 202 -13.51 -1.86 -8.43
C THR A 202 -12.60 -2.30 -7.29
N TYR A 203 -13.16 -2.42 -6.09
CA TYR A 203 -12.43 -2.86 -4.90
C TYR A 203 -12.24 -4.38 -4.91
N VAL A 204 -10.99 -4.83 -4.81
CA VAL A 204 -10.64 -6.26 -4.79
C VAL A 204 -10.16 -6.62 -3.38
N THR A 205 -10.94 -7.46 -2.69
CA THR A 205 -10.75 -7.71 -1.26
C THR A 205 -10.70 -9.20 -0.93
N ASP A 206 -10.08 -9.53 0.19
CA ASP A 206 -10.05 -10.88 0.70
C ASP A 206 -11.30 -11.20 1.56
N ARG A 207 -11.32 -12.40 2.12
CA ARG A 207 -12.40 -12.91 2.98
C ARG A 207 -12.60 -12.10 4.27
N GLY A 208 -11.59 -11.37 4.73
CA GLY A 208 -11.67 -10.50 5.91
C GLY A 208 -12.66 -9.35 5.73
N TYR A 209 -12.84 -8.90 4.50
CA TYR A 209 -13.75 -7.80 4.14
C TYR A 209 -15.19 -8.25 3.85
N HIS A 210 -15.49 -9.55 3.90
CA HIS A 210 -16.83 -10.05 3.65
C HIS A 210 -17.81 -9.55 4.72
N LYS A 211 -18.52 -8.48 4.40
CA LYS A 211 -19.58 -7.86 5.20
C LYS A 211 -20.61 -7.19 4.28
N TYR A 212 -21.88 -7.51 4.47
CA TYR A 212 -22.94 -7.06 3.56
C TYR A 212 -23.13 -5.54 3.57
N GLU A 213 -23.00 -4.92 4.74
CA GLU A 213 -23.05 -3.46 4.86
C GLU A 213 -21.96 -2.81 4.01
N LEU A 214 -20.73 -3.35 4.03
CA LEU A 214 -19.63 -2.83 3.20
C LEU A 214 -19.93 -2.99 1.70
N PHE A 215 -20.56 -4.10 1.30
CA PHE A 215 -20.98 -4.28 -0.10
C PHE A 215 -22.00 -3.22 -0.51
N ASN A 216 -22.96 -2.91 0.36
CA ASN A 216 -23.93 -1.85 0.14
C ASN A 216 -23.27 -0.48 0.06
N ASP A 217 -22.35 -0.18 0.96
CA ASP A 217 -21.59 1.09 0.98
C ASP A 217 -20.80 1.28 -0.30
N ILE A 218 -20.11 0.23 -0.80
CA ILE A 218 -19.35 0.29 -2.07
C ILE A 218 -20.28 0.60 -3.24
N VAL A 219 -21.41 -0.07 -3.34
CA VAL A 219 -22.37 0.17 -4.42
C VAL A 219 -23.01 1.55 -4.30
N ALA A 220 -23.35 1.98 -3.09
CA ALA A 220 -23.87 3.32 -2.84
C ALA A 220 -22.85 4.44 -3.19
N ALA A 221 -21.55 4.15 -3.08
CA ALA A 221 -20.49 5.06 -3.51
C ALA A 221 -20.29 5.09 -5.04
N GLY A 222 -21.11 4.40 -5.82
CA GLY A 222 -20.96 4.30 -7.28
C GLY A 222 -19.78 3.43 -7.72
N SER A 223 -19.43 2.42 -6.93
CA SER A 223 -18.28 1.55 -7.18
C SER A 223 -18.68 0.08 -7.21
N SER A 224 -17.72 -0.76 -7.57
CA SER A 224 -17.90 -2.20 -7.66
C SER A 224 -16.94 -2.93 -6.72
N TYR A 225 -17.21 -4.21 -6.49
CA TYR A 225 -16.34 -5.06 -5.69
C TYR A 225 -16.17 -6.46 -6.30
N VAL A 226 -15.03 -7.07 -6.02
CA VAL A 226 -14.78 -8.50 -6.14
C VAL A 226 -14.18 -8.96 -4.82
N CYS A 227 -14.97 -9.68 -4.03
CA CYS A 227 -14.61 -10.10 -2.68
C CYS A 227 -14.62 -11.63 -2.58
N ARG A 228 -13.53 -12.22 -2.07
CA ARG A 228 -13.59 -13.61 -1.66
C ARG A 228 -14.51 -13.75 -0.46
N VAL A 229 -15.45 -14.68 -0.53
CA VAL A 229 -16.36 -14.98 0.57
C VAL A 229 -16.00 -16.31 1.27
N ARG A 230 -16.65 -16.61 2.39
CA ARG A 230 -16.41 -17.83 3.16
C ARG A 230 -16.89 -19.05 2.39
N ASP A 231 -16.21 -20.19 2.59
CA ASP A 231 -16.53 -21.45 1.89
C ASP A 231 -17.90 -22.00 2.26
N ASN A 232 -18.39 -21.69 3.46
CA ASN A 232 -19.69 -22.09 4.00
C ASN A 232 -20.77 -20.99 3.92
N ILE A 233 -20.67 -20.08 2.96
CA ILE A 233 -21.68 -19.03 2.79
C ILE A 233 -23.01 -19.63 2.39
N GLY A 234 -24.09 -19.30 3.14
CA GLY A 234 -25.46 -19.66 2.77
C GLY A 234 -26.00 -18.73 1.69
N PHE A 235 -26.59 -19.29 0.64
CA PHE A 235 -27.19 -18.52 -0.44
C PHE A 235 -28.37 -19.29 -1.08
N GLU A 236 -29.30 -18.55 -1.66
CA GLU A 236 -30.35 -19.05 -2.53
C GLU A 236 -30.03 -18.61 -3.96
N VAL A 237 -30.14 -19.57 -4.90
CA VAL A 237 -29.87 -19.27 -6.32
C VAL A 237 -31.12 -18.59 -6.90
N VAL A 238 -30.88 -17.40 -7.47
CA VAL A 238 -31.92 -16.66 -8.21
C VAL A 238 -31.82 -16.98 -9.70
N GLU A 239 -30.59 -17.12 -10.23
CA GLU A 239 -30.35 -17.40 -11.64
C GLU A 239 -29.05 -18.20 -11.78
N GLU A 240 -29.10 -19.31 -12.52
CA GLU A 240 -27.91 -20.03 -12.99
C GLU A 240 -27.45 -19.43 -14.32
N ARG A 241 -26.19 -19.09 -14.43
CA ARG A 241 -25.62 -18.48 -15.62
C ARG A 241 -24.83 -19.50 -16.44
N PRO A 242 -24.89 -19.45 -17.77
CA PRO A 242 -24.10 -20.34 -18.60
C PRO A 242 -22.59 -20.00 -18.46
N ILE A 243 -21.77 -21.03 -18.45
CA ILE A 243 -20.32 -20.90 -18.39
C ILE A 243 -19.77 -21.07 -19.80
N SER A 244 -19.08 -20.06 -20.31
CA SER A 244 -18.40 -20.10 -21.62
C SER A 244 -17.22 -21.06 -21.61
N ASP A 245 -16.70 -21.41 -22.78
CA ASP A 245 -15.50 -22.25 -22.89
C ASP A 245 -14.26 -21.52 -22.35
N GLU A 246 -14.18 -20.20 -22.54
CA GLU A 246 -13.14 -19.35 -21.97
C GLU A 246 -13.18 -19.34 -20.44
N ALA A 247 -14.38 -19.25 -19.86
CA ALA A 247 -14.56 -19.30 -18.43
C ALA A 247 -14.19 -20.67 -17.85
N ARG A 248 -14.56 -21.79 -18.52
CA ARG A 248 -14.13 -23.14 -18.13
C ARG A 248 -12.62 -23.29 -18.20
N ALA A 249 -11.98 -22.79 -19.27
CA ALA A 249 -10.55 -22.81 -19.42
C ALA A 249 -9.82 -22.01 -18.34
N ALA A 250 -10.44 -20.94 -17.83
CA ALA A 250 -9.97 -20.13 -16.69
C ALA A 250 -10.26 -20.77 -15.33
N GLY A 251 -10.86 -21.95 -15.27
CA GLY A 251 -11.17 -22.68 -14.04
C GLY A 251 -12.52 -22.31 -13.39
N VAL A 252 -13.39 -21.58 -14.07
CA VAL A 252 -14.74 -21.33 -13.56
C VAL A 252 -15.56 -22.60 -13.62
N ILE A 253 -16.10 -23.02 -12.48
CA ILE A 253 -16.91 -24.24 -12.34
C ILE A 253 -18.39 -23.97 -12.11
N ARG A 254 -18.74 -22.75 -11.64
CA ARG A 254 -20.13 -22.32 -11.45
C ARG A 254 -20.21 -20.79 -11.46
N ASP A 255 -21.33 -20.28 -11.99
CA ASP A 255 -21.63 -18.86 -12.06
C ASP A 255 -23.14 -18.65 -11.80
N VAL A 256 -23.46 -17.90 -10.73
CA VAL A 256 -24.86 -17.76 -10.29
C VAL A 256 -25.13 -16.35 -9.75
N VAL A 257 -26.34 -15.86 -9.99
CA VAL A 257 -26.88 -14.72 -9.23
C VAL A 257 -27.62 -15.27 -8.01
N VAL A 258 -27.37 -14.68 -6.86
CA VAL A 258 -27.83 -15.23 -5.59
C VAL A 258 -28.50 -14.20 -4.69
N ARG A 259 -29.34 -14.69 -3.78
CA ARG A 259 -29.77 -13.97 -2.59
C ARG A 259 -28.96 -14.46 -1.39
N LEU A 260 -28.38 -13.51 -0.66
CA LEU A 260 -27.58 -13.75 0.55
C LEU A 260 -28.39 -13.36 1.80
N ALA A 261 -27.86 -13.66 2.98
CA ALA A 261 -28.47 -13.34 4.29
C ALA A 261 -29.86 -13.92 4.48
N LEU A 262 -30.06 -15.20 4.16
CA LEU A 262 -31.36 -15.90 4.16
C LEU A 262 -32.08 -15.83 5.51
N GLU A 263 -31.35 -15.89 6.62
CA GLU A 263 -31.92 -15.80 7.98
C GLU A 263 -32.36 -14.38 8.36
N HIS A 264 -31.68 -13.36 7.82
CA HIS A 264 -31.91 -11.95 8.09
C HIS A 264 -31.88 -11.11 6.79
N PRO A 265 -32.89 -11.20 5.92
CA PRO A 265 -32.88 -10.54 4.61
C PRO A 265 -32.67 -9.02 4.68
N SER A 266 -33.15 -8.36 5.73
CA SER A 266 -32.99 -6.91 5.93
C SER A 266 -31.55 -6.47 6.21
N ARG A 267 -30.67 -7.42 6.53
CA ARG A 267 -29.23 -7.17 6.73
C ARG A 267 -28.39 -7.61 5.53
N GLY A 268 -29.03 -8.13 4.49
CA GLY A 268 -28.38 -8.58 3.26
C GLY A 268 -27.98 -7.45 2.34
N PRO A 269 -27.32 -7.79 1.21
CA PRO A 269 -27.11 -6.86 0.13
C PRO A 269 -28.44 -6.33 -0.44
N ASN A 270 -28.47 -5.03 -0.73
CA ASN A 270 -29.64 -4.34 -1.33
C ASN A 270 -29.55 -4.27 -2.87
N HIS A 271 -28.65 -5.03 -3.47
CA HIS A 271 -28.40 -5.13 -4.90
C HIS A 271 -28.19 -6.59 -5.30
N PRO A 272 -28.31 -6.94 -6.60
CA PRO A 272 -28.00 -8.27 -7.08
C PRO A 272 -26.54 -8.65 -6.78
N VAL A 273 -26.33 -9.84 -6.21
CA VAL A 273 -25.00 -10.39 -5.96
C VAL A 273 -24.78 -11.59 -6.85
N ARG A 274 -23.67 -11.61 -7.55
CA ARG A 274 -23.21 -12.74 -8.35
C ARG A 274 -22.11 -13.47 -7.58
N LEU A 275 -22.18 -14.80 -7.58
CA LEU A 275 -21.14 -15.68 -7.05
C LEU A 275 -20.49 -16.44 -8.20
N VAL A 276 -19.19 -16.24 -8.38
CA VAL A 276 -18.39 -16.99 -9.33
C VAL A 276 -17.50 -17.96 -8.55
N PHE A 277 -17.55 -19.24 -8.92
CA PHE A 277 -16.79 -20.31 -8.30
C PHE A 277 -15.62 -20.67 -9.22
N VAL A 278 -14.40 -20.55 -8.72
CA VAL A 278 -13.19 -20.79 -9.50
C VAL A 278 -12.39 -21.92 -8.84
N GLN A 279 -12.14 -22.99 -9.58
CA GLN A 279 -11.26 -24.07 -9.15
C GLN A 279 -9.84 -23.57 -9.07
N THR A 280 -9.17 -23.83 -7.96
CA THR A 280 -7.75 -23.51 -7.77
C THR A 280 -6.97 -24.74 -7.40
N THR A 281 -5.68 -24.73 -7.74
CA THR A 281 -4.76 -25.77 -7.27
C THR A 281 -4.49 -25.53 -5.77
N PRO A 282 -4.79 -26.49 -4.88
CA PRO A 282 -4.53 -26.32 -3.46
C PRO A 282 -3.03 -26.11 -3.22
N HIS A 283 -2.67 -25.07 -2.47
CA HIS A 283 -1.28 -24.89 -2.04
C HIS A 283 -0.97 -25.91 -0.93
N GLU A 284 -0.07 -26.84 -1.17
CA GLU A 284 0.35 -27.88 -0.20
C GLU A 284 0.82 -27.30 1.17
N LYS A 285 1.29 -26.06 1.20
CA LYS A 285 1.75 -25.38 2.41
C LYS A 285 0.65 -24.85 3.33
N ALA A 286 -0.62 -24.92 2.94
CA ALA A 286 -1.73 -24.43 3.77
C ALA A 286 -2.05 -25.33 4.97
N SER A 287 -1.62 -26.61 4.96
CA SER A 287 -1.95 -27.61 5.98
C SER A 287 -1.14 -27.50 7.29
N HIS A 288 -0.06 -26.71 7.34
CA HIS A 288 0.87 -26.71 8.49
C HIS A 288 0.76 -25.50 9.44
N ARG A 289 -0.19 -24.59 9.26
CA ARG A 289 -0.44 -23.54 10.28
C ARG A 289 -1.27 -24.10 11.43
N LYS A 290 -0.59 -24.69 12.43
CA LYS A 290 -1.17 -24.95 13.75
C LYS A 290 -1.69 -23.63 14.32
N GLY A 291 -3.01 -23.53 14.53
CA GLY A 291 -3.61 -22.42 15.29
C GLY A 291 -4.85 -21.78 14.71
N ASN A 292 -5.44 -22.28 13.62
CA ASN A 292 -6.70 -21.75 13.11
C ASN A 292 -7.84 -22.75 13.38
N THR A 293 -8.44 -22.65 14.56
CA THR A 293 -9.67 -23.36 14.95
C THR A 293 -10.84 -22.77 14.14
N GLY A 294 -11.15 -23.32 12.97
CA GLY A 294 -12.39 -22.94 12.30
C GLY A 294 -12.49 -23.12 10.79
N SER A 295 -11.47 -23.55 10.10
CA SER A 295 -11.61 -23.89 8.67
C SER A 295 -11.14 -25.32 8.45
N GLY A 296 -12.05 -26.21 8.08
CA GLY A 296 -11.70 -27.51 7.50
C GLY A 296 -10.78 -27.37 6.29
N PRO A 297 -10.27 -28.47 5.74
CA PRO A 297 -9.45 -28.43 4.53
C PRO A 297 -10.22 -27.69 3.44
N SER A 298 -9.55 -26.73 2.77
CA SER A 298 -10.12 -26.00 1.64
C SER A 298 -10.51 -27.01 0.53
N ASP A 299 -11.71 -26.88 0.01
CA ASP A 299 -12.18 -27.68 -1.14
C ASP A 299 -11.49 -27.29 -2.46
N GLY A 300 -10.54 -26.39 -2.41
CA GLY A 300 -9.82 -25.89 -3.59
C GLY A 300 -10.65 -24.94 -4.46
N VAL A 301 -11.82 -24.52 -3.99
CA VAL A 301 -12.72 -23.64 -4.74
C VAL A 301 -12.73 -22.24 -4.13
N LEU A 302 -12.40 -21.25 -4.92
CA LEU A 302 -12.61 -19.84 -4.57
C LEU A 302 -14.05 -19.45 -4.86
N ARG A 303 -14.69 -18.78 -3.91
CA ARG A 303 -16.02 -18.18 -4.06
C ARG A 303 -15.87 -16.68 -4.07
N LEU A 304 -16.19 -16.07 -5.21
CA LEU A 304 -16.02 -14.64 -5.46
C LEU A 304 -17.39 -13.98 -5.58
N ALA A 305 -17.71 -13.10 -4.62
CA ALA A 305 -18.92 -12.29 -4.66
C ALA A 305 -18.65 -10.97 -5.36
N THR A 306 -19.56 -10.51 -6.21
CA THR A 306 -19.43 -9.26 -6.95
C THR A 306 -20.81 -8.69 -7.33
N ASN A 307 -20.88 -7.37 -7.54
CA ASN A 307 -22.00 -6.68 -8.17
C ASN A 307 -21.79 -6.49 -9.70
N LEU A 308 -20.67 -6.94 -10.26
CA LEU A 308 -20.37 -6.90 -11.68
C LEU A 308 -21.11 -8.04 -12.41
N VAL A 309 -22.40 -7.85 -12.65
CA VAL A 309 -23.26 -8.90 -13.23
C VAL A 309 -23.01 -9.11 -14.73
N ASP A 310 -22.58 -8.08 -15.46
CA ASP A 310 -22.41 -8.13 -16.92
C ASP A 310 -20.98 -8.49 -17.37
N VAL A 311 -20.01 -8.52 -16.44
CA VAL A 311 -18.61 -8.85 -16.74
C VAL A 311 -18.46 -10.37 -16.91
N PRO A 312 -17.73 -10.88 -17.93
CA PRO A 312 -17.48 -12.31 -18.10
C PRO A 312 -16.88 -12.97 -16.83
N ALA A 313 -17.24 -14.24 -16.57
CA ALA A 313 -16.86 -14.92 -15.31
C ALA A 313 -15.35 -15.12 -15.17
N GLU A 314 -14.64 -15.41 -16.27
CA GLU A 314 -13.17 -15.51 -16.33
C GLU A 314 -12.50 -14.18 -15.96
N ILE A 315 -13.13 -13.06 -16.30
CA ILE A 315 -12.62 -11.72 -15.95
C ILE A 315 -12.76 -11.48 -14.45
N ILE A 316 -13.83 -11.93 -13.80
CA ILE A 316 -13.98 -11.86 -12.32
C ILE A 316 -12.83 -12.63 -11.64
N GLY A 317 -12.50 -13.82 -12.15
CA GLY A 317 -11.36 -14.60 -11.67
C GLY A 317 -10.02 -13.85 -11.86
N LEU A 318 -9.82 -13.25 -13.04
CA LEU A 318 -8.64 -12.45 -13.36
C LEU A 318 -8.52 -11.22 -12.46
N ILE A 319 -9.62 -10.49 -12.22
CA ILE A 319 -9.66 -9.34 -11.30
C ILE A 319 -9.19 -9.77 -9.90
N TYR A 320 -9.71 -10.89 -9.38
CA TYR A 320 -9.32 -11.36 -8.05
C TYR A 320 -7.85 -11.78 -7.98
N GLN A 321 -7.30 -12.34 -9.06
CA GLN A 321 -5.88 -12.68 -9.13
C GLN A 321 -4.98 -11.44 -8.95
N GLN A 322 -5.42 -10.27 -9.42
CA GLN A 322 -4.67 -9.03 -9.28
C GLN A 322 -4.51 -8.59 -7.81
N ARG A 323 -5.35 -9.06 -6.89
CA ARG A 323 -5.20 -8.81 -5.45
C ARG A 323 -3.81 -9.17 -4.92
N TRP A 324 -3.17 -10.18 -5.50
CA TRP A 324 -1.83 -10.59 -5.09
C TRP A 324 -0.77 -9.48 -5.22
N SER A 325 -1.02 -8.48 -6.04
CA SER A 325 -0.12 -7.35 -6.23
C SER A 325 0.14 -6.57 -4.93
N ILE A 326 -0.88 -6.43 -4.06
CA ILE A 326 -0.72 -5.75 -2.78
C ILE A 326 0.15 -6.55 -1.80
N GLU A 327 0.13 -7.89 -1.85
CA GLU A 327 0.98 -8.73 -1.00
C GLU A 327 2.47 -8.63 -1.43
N ILE A 328 2.72 -8.50 -2.74
CA ILE A 328 4.07 -8.22 -3.27
C ILE A 328 4.54 -6.85 -2.79
N PHE A 329 3.67 -5.83 -2.86
CA PHE A 329 3.96 -4.51 -2.34
C PHE A 329 4.27 -4.55 -0.83
N PHE A 330 3.47 -5.22 -0.01
CA PHE A 330 3.71 -5.33 1.42
C PHE A 330 5.04 -6.00 1.78
N ARG A 331 5.48 -6.98 1.00
CA ARG A 331 6.80 -7.60 1.20
C ARG A 331 7.92 -6.58 0.98
N PHE A 332 7.82 -5.79 -0.08
CA PHE A 332 8.76 -4.71 -0.37
C PHE A 332 8.69 -3.61 0.70
N PHE A 333 7.49 -3.14 1.01
CA PHE A 333 7.25 -2.07 1.98
C PHE A 333 7.69 -2.43 3.41
N LYS A 334 7.41 -3.64 3.85
CA LYS A 334 7.87 -4.15 5.14
C LYS A 334 9.40 -4.27 5.19
N HIS A 335 10.04 -4.59 4.08
CA HIS A 335 11.49 -4.60 4.04
C HIS A 335 12.05 -3.18 4.15
N LEU A 336 11.46 -2.23 3.43
CA LEU A 336 11.83 -0.81 3.51
C LEU A 336 11.69 -0.27 4.95
N LEU A 337 10.55 -0.55 5.60
CA LEU A 337 10.30 -0.14 7.00
C LEU A 337 10.89 -1.11 8.03
N GLY A 338 10.89 -2.41 7.75
CA GLY A 338 11.26 -3.47 8.70
C GLY A 338 12.75 -3.61 8.94
N CYS A 339 13.59 -3.18 7.99
CA CYS A 339 15.02 -3.00 8.19
C CYS A 339 15.34 -1.74 9.00
N ARG A 340 14.33 -0.92 9.30
CA ARG A 340 14.45 0.37 9.96
C ARG A 340 13.57 0.41 11.19
N HIS A 341 14.06 1.01 12.25
CA HIS A 341 13.28 1.25 13.45
C HIS A 341 12.28 2.38 13.19
N LEU A 342 11.10 2.28 13.77
CA LEU A 342 10.22 3.44 13.86
C LEU A 342 10.94 4.52 14.69
N LEU A 343 11.02 5.73 14.13
CA LEU A 343 11.68 6.86 14.76
C LEU A 343 10.78 7.53 15.82
N SER A 344 9.47 7.29 15.74
CA SER A 344 8.49 7.82 16.67
C SER A 344 7.56 6.73 17.20
N HIS A 345 6.94 6.99 18.34
CA HIS A 345 5.90 6.17 18.96
C HIS A 345 4.52 6.81 18.86
N SER A 346 4.45 8.08 18.48
CA SER A 346 3.16 8.77 18.27
C SER A 346 2.55 8.31 16.94
N GLN A 347 1.21 8.28 16.88
CA GLN A 347 0.49 8.00 15.64
C GLN A 347 0.96 8.92 14.51
N ASN A 348 0.99 10.20 14.78
CA ASN A 348 1.41 11.24 13.85
C ASN A 348 2.81 10.98 13.25
N GLY A 349 3.79 10.66 14.10
CA GLY A 349 5.16 10.36 13.64
C GLY A 349 5.27 9.05 12.86
N ILE A 350 4.45 8.04 13.18
CA ILE A 350 4.36 6.78 12.44
C ILE A 350 3.73 7.03 11.06
N GLU A 351 2.70 7.87 10.99
CA GLU A 351 2.06 8.29 9.74
C GLU A 351 3.06 9.01 8.83
N ILE A 352 3.78 10.02 9.36
CA ILE A 352 4.81 10.74 8.59
C ILE A 352 5.87 9.78 8.06
N GLN A 353 6.42 8.90 8.89
CA GLN A 353 7.43 7.94 8.45
C GLN A 353 6.89 6.98 7.39
N THR A 354 5.63 6.54 7.52
CA THR A 354 4.94 5.67 6.58
C THR A 354 4.74 6.39 5.24
N TYR A 355 4.27 7.62 5.26
CA TYR A 355 4.06 8.42 4.04
C TYR A 355 5.37 8.77 3.35
N CYS A 356 6.42 9.10 4.10
CA CYS A 356 7.76 9.25 3.53
C CYS A 356 8.26 7.95 2.86
N ALA A 357 7.96 6.79 3.43
CA ALA A 357 8.31 5.51 2.80
C ALA A 357 7.52 5.25 1.51
N ILE A 358 6.25 5.67 1.43
CA ILE A 358 5.47 5.63 0.18
C ILE A 358 6.08 6.58 -0.85
N ILE A 359 6.38 7.81 -0.46
CA ILE A 359 7.04 8.79 -1.33
C ILE A 359 8.36 8.22 -1.86
N ALA A 360 9.16 7.56 -1.01
CA ALA A 360 10.37 6.87 -1.43
C ALA A 360 10.10 5.80 -2.51
N CYS A 361 9.05 4.99 -2.34
CA CYS A 361 8.64 4.00 -3.35
C CYS A 361 8.23 4.65 -4.67
N LEU A 362 7.44 5.74 -4.60
CA LEU A 362 6.99 6.50 -5.77
C LEU A 362 8.15 7.13 -6.52
N LEU A 363 9.09 7.75 -5.82
CA LEU A 363 10.28 8.36 -6.41
C LEU A 363 11.13 7.34 -7.17
N VAL A 364 11.32 6.14 -6.59
CA VAL A 364 12.05 5.06 -7.27
C VAL A 364 11.29 4.62 -8.53
N SER A 365 9.95 4.54 -8.47
CA SER A 365 9.11 4.19 -9.62
C SER A 365 9.15 5.25 -10.71
N LEU A 366 9.00 6.53 -10.36
CA LEU A 366 9.06 7.67 -11.28
C LEU A 366 10.43 7.76 -11.96
N TRP A 367 11.48 7.64 -11.16
CA TRP A 367 12.84 7.74 -11.63
C TRP A 367 13.23 6.61 -12.58
N THR A 368 12.90 5.35 -12.22
CA THR A 368 13.24 4.20 -13.06
C THR A 368 12.27 4.02 -14.23
N GLY A 369 11.07 4.58 -14.11
CA GLY A 369 9.98 4.29 -15.04
C GLY A 369 9.55 2.82 -15.05
N ARG A 370 9.90 2.07 -14.00
CA ARG A 370 9.73 0.63 -13.90
C ARG A 370 9.21 0.29 -12.51
N LYS A 371 8.54 -0.84 -12.35
CA LYS A 371 8.10 -1.31 -11.04
C LYS A 371 9.34 -1.73 -10.23
N PRO A 372 9.66 -1.04 -9.11
CA PRO A 372 10.81 -1.38 -8.30
C PRO A 372 10.61 -2.74 -7.62
N THR A 373 11.71 -3.46 -7.47
CA THR A 373 11.79 -4.69 -6.68
C THR A 373 12.56 -4.44 -5.39
N LEU A 374 12.52 -5.39 -4.46
CA LEU A 374 13.38 -5.34 -3.27
C LEU A 374 14.84 -5.13 -3.65
N ARG A 375 15.32 -5.84 -4.67
CA ARG A 375 16.70 -5.71 -5.17
C ARG A 375 16.99 -4.32 -5.73
N THR A 376 16.00 -3.65 -6.32
CA THR A 376 16.14 -2.28 -6.79
C THR A 376 16.41 -1.33 -5.63
N TYR A 377 15.66 -1.47 -4.54
CA TYR A 377 15.88 -0.69 -3.33
C TYR A 377 17.27 -0.96 -2.72
N GLU A 378 17.66 -2.22 -2.59
CA GLU A 378 18.99 -2.59 -2.10
C GLU A 378 20.12 -1.97 -2.95
N MET A 379 19.99 -2.02 -4.28
CA MET A 379 20.95 -1.41 -5.20
C MET A 379 21.03 0.11 -5.04
N VAL A 380 19.92 0.78 -4.82
CA VAL A 380 19.88 2.22 -4.51
C VAL A 380 20.61 2.49 -3.19
N CYS A 381 20.37 1.69 -2.15
CA CYS A 381 21.08 1.81 -0.88
C CYS A 381 22.58 1.56 -1.03
N TYR A 382 23.00 0.55 -1.79
CA TYR A 382 24.42 0.28 -2.05
C TYR A 382 25.09 1.43 -2.79
N TYR A 383 24.41 2.03 -3.76
CA TYR A 383 24.91 3.20 -4.46
C TYR A 383 25.11 4.39 -3.50
N PHE A 384 24.16 4.65 -2.61
CA PHE A 384 24.30 5.72 -1.60
C PHE A 384 25.42 5.47 -0.60
N CYS A 385 25.73 4.21 -0.32
CA CYS A 385 26.82 3.83 0.57
C CYS A 385 28.19 3.76 -0.14
N GLY A 386 28.21 4.01 -1.46
CA GLY A 386 29.43 3.85 -2.25
C GLY A 386 29.86 2.40 -2.47
N LEU A 387 28.99 1.42 -2.19
CA LEU A 387 29.24 -0.01 -2.41
C LEU A 387 28.92 -0.44 -3.83
N ALA A 388 28.00 0.24 -4.50
CA ALA A 388 27.71 0.05 -5.90
C ALA A 388 28.10 1.29 -6.70
N SER A 389 28.71 1.10 -7.86
CA SER A 389 28.96 2.16 -8.81
C SER A 389 27.67 2.58 -9.52
N GLU A 390 27.67 3.77 -10.09
CA GLU A 390 26.59 4.28 -10.94
C GLU A 390 26.30 3.33 -12.11
N ALA A 391 27.34 2.78 -12.73
CA ALA A 391 27.21 1.83 -13.84
C ALA A 391 26.49 0.54 -13.42
N GLU A 392 26.77 0.01 -12.24
CA GLU A 392 26.10 -1.18 -11.70
C GLU A 392 24.63 -0.92 -11.40
N LEU A 393 24.31 0.24 -10.83
CA LEU A 393 22.94 0.67 -10.59
C LEU A 393 22.15 0.79 -11.91
N ILE A 394 22.72 1.48 -12.91
CA ILE A 394 22.11 1.62 -14.24
C ILE A 394 21.92 0.25 -14.90
N ALA A 395 22.93 -0.64 -14.85
CA ALA A 395 22.82 -1.98 -15.40
C ALA A 395 21.74 -2.79 -14.72
N HIS A 396 21.55 -2.65 -13.40
CA HIS A 396 20.45 -3.28 -12.68
C HIS A 396 19.10 -2.75 -13.14
N LEU A 397 18.94 -1.43 -13.24
CA LEU A 397 17.68 -0.80 -13.66
C LEU A 397 17.29 -1.20 -15.08
N ASN A 398 18.25 -1.28 -16.00
CA ASN A 398 17.99 -1.67 -17.38
C ASN A 398 17.62 -3.15 -17.56
N ARG A 399 17.92 -4.01 -16.56
CA ARG A 399 17.47 -5.42 -16.52
C ARG A 399 16.04 -5.58 -16.01
N LEU A 400 15.49 -4.58 -15.32
CA LEU A 400 14.10 -4.65 -14.86
C LEU A 400 13.18 -4.71 -16.08
N PRO A 401 12.10 -5.52 -16.04
CA PRO A 401 11.13 -5.57 -17.11
C PRO A 401 10.67 -4.14 -17.43
N SER A 402 10.84 -3.71 -18.66
CA SER A 402 10.22 -2.46 -19.10
C SER A 402 8.73 -2.61 -18.92
N GLN A 403 8.09 -1.59 -18.38
CA GLN A 403 6.65 -1.47 -18.48
C GLN A 403 6.35 -1.40 -20.00
N LYS A 404 5.94 -2.54 -20.56
CA LYS A 404 5.53 -2.58 -21.96
C LYS A 404 4.27 -1.73 -22.08
N THR A 405 4.38 -0.64 -22.80
CA THR A 405 3.25 0.11 -23.31
C THR A 405 2.36 -0.75 -24.17
#